data_c362a53627e77081ff7987e566b93cf2
#
_entry.id   c362a53627e77081ff7987e566b93cf2
#
_cell.length_a   1.000
_cell.length_b   1.000
_cell.length_c   1.000
_cell.angle_alpha   90.00
_cell.angle_beta   90.00
_cell.angle_gamma   90.00
#
_symmetry.space_group_name_H-M   'P 1'
#
loop_
_entity.id
_entity.type
_entity.pdbx_description
1 polymer ?
#
loop_
_entity_poly.entity_id
_entity_poly.type
_entity_poly.pdbx_seq_one_letter_code
_entity_poly.pdbx_strand_id
1 'polypeptide(L)'
;MRHSFSQAARSALALGLFAAGLGLSGAAMAQEPLIFVHGYSGSSSNFDAMVMRFTASGYPRSKLYGFNYNSLMSSDRTSASSLNSFINSVRASNGNQPVSVIAHSNGGLVVRWQRAKLGGEAGMRRFITLGTPHKGTTSAYGCYSPACFDMRPGSSFITQLAGAGCDRSLWSANDGVILPARNAQCGTNVQTASVGHIALLTDTSVYNQVRAQLP
;
A
#
# COMPACT_ATOMS: atom_id res chain seq x y z
N MET A 1 35.06 -11.95 91.92
CA MET A 1 34.00 -12.92 91.53
C MET A 1 32.84 -12.17 90.92
N ARG A 2 32.53 -12.39 89.72
CA ARG A 2 31.26 -12.27 88.94
C ARG A 2 31.59 -11.96 87.53
N HIS A 3 31.42 -13.01 86.72
CA HIS A 3 31.51 -12.94 85.29
C HIS A 3 30.27 -12.24 84.72
N SER A 4 30.47 -11.32 83.78
CA SER A 4 29.41 -10.75 82.99
C SER A 4 29.66 -11.13 81.49
N PHE A 5 28.73 -11.87 80.91
CA PHE A 5 28.74 -12.27 79.50
C PHE A 5 28.21 -11.13 78.62
N SER A 6 29.02 -10.65 77.73
CA SER A 6 28.60 -9.74 76.66
C SER A 6 28.01 -10.48 75.49
N GLN A 7 26.76 -10.27 75.18
CA GLN A 7 26.09 -10.76 73.99
C GLN A 7 26.41 -9.84 72.80
N ALA A 8 27.07 -10.38 71.79
CA ALA A 8 27.27 -9.69 70.53
C ALA A 8 26.03 -9.85 69.65
N ALA A 9 25.35 -8.74 69.34
CA ALA A 9 24.26 -8.71 68.39
C ALA A 9 24.80 -8.76 66.97
N ARG A 10 24.43 -9.80 66.23
CA ARG A 10 24.69 -9.93 64.76
C ARG A 10 23.58 -9.22 64.00
N SER A 11 23.90 -8.08 63.43
CA SER A 11 23.02 -7.40 62.47
C SER A 11 23.17 -8.07 61.13
N ALA A 12 22.11 -8.73 60.68
CA ALA A 12 22.01 -9.25 59.31
C ALA A 12 21.59 -8.12 58.39
N LEU A 13 22.49 -7.71 57.48
CA LEU A 13 22.20 -6.78 56.42
C LEU A 13 21.52 -7.55 55.29
N ALA A 14 20.22 -7.37 55.11
CA ALA A 14 19.50 -7.92 53.95
C ALA A 14 19.76 -6.98 52.74
N LEU A 15 20.61 -7.45 51.79
CA LEU A 15 20.73 -6.82 50.47
C LEU A 15 19.49 -7.14 49.67
N GLY A 16 18.60 -6.18 49.54
CA GLY A 16 17.50 -6.25 48.57
C GLY A 16 18.03 -6.05 47.14
N LEU A 17 18.06 -7.12 46.37
CA LEU A 17 18.26 -7.02 44.92
C LEU A 17 16.99 -6.41 44.28
N PHE A 18 17.06 -5.12 43.97
CA PHE A 18 16.13 -4.51 43.04
C PHE A 18 16.50 -4.99 41.62
N ALA A 19 15.81 -6.00 41.14
CA ALA A 19 15.83 -6.35 39.70
C ALA A 19 15.10 -5.22 38.97
N ALA A 20 15.85 -4.25 38.47
CA ALA A 20 15.34 -3.30 37.46
C ALA A 20 15.03 -4.07 36.20
N GLY A 21 13.77 -4.47 36.02
CA GLY A 21 13.26 -4.99 34.77
C GLY A 21 13.38 -3.90 33.72
N LEU A 22 14.45 -3.97 32.90
CA LEU A 22 14.52 -3.24 31.64
C LEU A 22 13.41 -3.80 30.73
N GLY A 23 12.23 -3.22 30.86
CA GLY A 23 11.18 -3.39 29.85
C GLY A 23 11.75 -2.89 28.52
N LEU A 24 12.18 -3.80 27.67
CA LEU A 24 12.37 -3.54 26.24
C LEU A 24 10.99 -3.15 25.69
N SER A 25 10.64 -1.87 25.83
CA SER A 25 9.58 -1.29 25.02
C SER A 25 10.07 -1.36 23.59
N GLY A 26 9.77 -2.48 22.92
CA GLY A 26 9.89 -2.57 21.47
C GLY A 26 9.14 -1.36 20.93
N ALA A 27 9.85 -0.36 20.43
CA ALA A 27 9.24 0.75 19.74
C ALA A 27 8.39 0.12 18.63
N ALA A 28 7.07 0.14 18.82
CA ALA A 28 6.15 -0.27 17.77
C ALA A 28 6.51 0.59 16.56
N MET A 29 7.07 -0.03 15.52
CA MET A 29 7.43 0.69 14.29
C MET A 29 6.18 1.43 13.85
N ALA A 30 6.26 2.76 13.82
CA ALA A 30 5.13 3.58 13.44
C ALA A 30 4.67 3.13 12.05
N GLN A 31 3.43 2.66 11.96
CA GLN A 31 2.88 2.17 10.71
C GLN A 31 2.93 3.29 9.66
N GLU A 32 3.46 2.95 8.48
CA GLU A 32 3.61 3.90 7.38
C GLU A 32 2.25 4.30 6.80
N PRO A 33 2.13 5.48 6.18
CA PRO A 33 0.89 5.85 5.49
C PRO A 33 0.61 4.91 4.32
N LEU A 34 -0.63 4.44 4.20
CA LEU A 34 -1.14 3.72 3.05
C LEU A 34 -2.02 4.64 2.20
N ILE A 35 -1.75 4.69 0.90
CA ILE A 35 -2.54 5.44 -0.07
C ILE A 35 -3.26 4.46 -0.99
N PHE A 36 -4.58 4.64 -1.15
CA PHE A 36 -5.43 3.87 -2.03
C PHE A 36 -5.77 4.68 -3.28
N VAL A 37 -5.53 4.12 -4.47
CA VAL A 37 -5.75 4.78 -5.75
C VAL A 37 -6.74 3.97 -6.58
N HIS A 38 -7.94 4.53 -6.78
CA HIS A 38 -9.04 3.85 -7.47
C HIS A 38 -8.79 3.68 -8.98
N GLY A 39 -9.64 2.87 -9.62
CA GLY A 39 -9.61 2.61 -11.05
C GLY A 39 -10.41 3.63 -11.87
N TYR A 40 -10.55 3.34 -13.16
CA TYR A 40 -11.35 4.11 -14.09
C TYR A 40 -12.80 4.24 -13.60
N SER A 41 -13.39 5.45 -13.72
CA SER A 41 -14.73 5.81 -13.26
C SER A 41 -15.03 5.56 -11.77
N GLY A 42 -14.00 5.27 -10.96
CA GLY A 42 -14.14 4.98 -9.54
C GLY A 42 -13.99 6.20 -8.65
N SER A 43 -13.90 5.92 -7.35
CA SER A 43 -13.58 6.86 -6.29
C SER A 43 -12.84 6.15 -5.15
N SER A 44 -12.34 6.89 -4.18
CA SER A 44 -11.66 6.29 -3.00
C SER A 44 -12.57 5.33 -2.21
N SER A 45 -13.89 5.50 -2.26
CA SER A 45 -14.86 4.61 -1.60
C SER A 45 -14.85 3.18 -2.15
N ASN A 46 -14.31 2.96 -3.34
CA ASN A 46 -14.11 1.60 -3.85
C ASN A 46 -13.23 0.74 -2.94
N PHE A 47 -12.40 1.36 -2.10
CA PHE A 47 -11.55 0.67 -1.14
C PHE A 47 -12.14 0.55 0.27
N ASP A 48 -13.39 0.97 0.52
CA ASP A 48 -13.97 0.99 1.87
C ASP A 48 -13.90 -0.37 2.57
N ALA A 49 -14.20 -1.46 1.85
CA ALA A 49 -14.11 -2.81 2.41
C ALA A 49 -12.66 -3.16 2.84
N MET A 50 -11.67 -2.78 2.03
CA MET A 50 -10.26 -3.01 2.34
C MET A 50 -9.80 -2.13 3.50
N VAL A 51 -10.19 -0.86 3.52
CA VAL A 51 -9.92 0.10 4.61
C VAL A 51 -10.51 -0.40 5.94
N MET A 52 -11.76 -0.89 5.92
CA MET A 52 -12.37 -1.48 7.13
C MET A 52 -11.57 -2.68 7.65
N ARG A 53 -11.09 -3.56 6.78
CA ARG A 53 -10.27 -4.71 7.18
C ARG A 53 -8.91 -4.28 7.74
N PHE A 54 -8.25 -3.30 7.14
CA PHE A 54 -7.01 -2.73 7.68
C PHE A 54 -7.24 -2.16 9.08
N THR A 55 -8.31 -1.39 9.28
CA THR A 55 -8.66 -0.83 10.58
C THR A 55 -8.97 -1.92 11.60
N ALA A 56 -9.75 -2.93 11.22
CA ALA A 56 -10.08 -4.07 12.09
C ALA A 56 -8.83 -4.91 12.46
N SER A 57 -7.80 -4.91 11.61
CA SER A 57 -6.52 -5.57 11.89
C SER A 57 -5.52 -4.67 12.65
N GLY A 58 -5.96 -3.53 13.18
CA GLY A 58 -5.16 -2.63 14.03
C GLY A 58 -4.38 -1.58 13.25
N TYR A 59 -4.64 -1.39 11.95
CA TYR A 59 -4.00 -0.29 11.21
C TYR A 59 -4.68 1.04 11.54
N PRO A 60 -3.95 2.09 11.99
CA PRO A 60 -4.56 3.34 12.37
C PRO A 60 -5.33 3.97 11.21
N ARG A 61 -6.61 4.31 11.43
CA ARG A 61 -7.43 4.97 10.40
C ARG A 61 -6.80 6.27 9.88
N SER A 62 -6.09 6.98 10.75
CA SER A 62 -5.36 8.22 10.40
C SER A 62 -4.18 8.03 9.45
N LYS A 63 -3.78 6.80 9.19
CA LYS A 63 -2.71 6.42 8.25
C LYS A 63 -3.25 5.87 6.92
N LEU A 64 -4.58 5.80 6.74
CA LEU A 64 -5.24 5.27 5.55
C LEU A 64 -5.82 6.43 4.72
N TYR A 65 -5.28 6.66 3.54
CA TYR A 65 -5.58 7.81 2.68
C TYR A 65 -6.17 7.34 1.35
N GLY A 66 -7.29 7.91 0.94
CA GLY A 66 -7.87 7.69 -0.39
C GLY A 66 -7.54 8.83 -1.33
N PHE A 67 -6.96 8.55 -2.48
CA PHE A 67 -6.73 9.53 -3.53
C PHE A 67 -7.88 9.51 -4.53
N ASN A 68 -8.51 10.65 -4.75
CA ASN A 68 -9.55 10.85 -5.76
C ASN A 68 -9.02 11.65 -6.94
N TYR A 69 -9.36 11.20 -8.15
CA TYR A 69 -9.05 11.88 -9.38
C TYR A 69 -10.18 11.65 -10.42
N ASN A 70 -10.29 12.53 -11.38
CA ASN A 70 -11.33 12.40 -12.41
C ASN A 70 -10.80 11.63 -13.63
N SER A 71 -10.87 10.30 -13.56
CA SER A 71 -10.42 9.42 -14.64
C SER A 71 -11.27 9.49 -15.92
N LEU A 72 -12.44 10.09 -15.86
CA LEU A 72 -13.30 10.29 -17.04
C LEU A 72 -12.86 11.49 -17.89
N MET A 73 -12.27 12.51 -17.25
CA MET A 73 -11.94 13.77 -17.93
C MET A 73 -10.43 14.02 -18.04
N SER A 74 -9.61 13.30 -17.26
CA SER A 74 -8.17 13.50 -17.21
C SER A 74 -7.42 12.33 -17.84
N SER A 75 -6.27 12.63 -18.46
CA SER A 75 -5.29 11.59 -18.83
C SER A 75 -4.62 11.03 -17.58
N ASP A 76 -4.04 9.85 -17.70
CA ASP A 76 -3.29 9.24 -16.59
C ASP A 76 -2.04 10.05 -16.23
N ARG A 77 -1.46 10.78 -17.19
CA ARG A 77 -0.34 11.71 -16.94
C ARG A 77 -0.76 12.88 -16.04
N THR A 78 -1.90 13.48 -16.34
CA THR A 78 -2.47 14.58 -15.53
C THR A 78 -2.82 14.09 -14.13
N SER A 79 -3.45 12.92 -14.03
CA SER A 79 -3.80 12.28 -12.76
C SER A 79 -2.55 11.92 -11.93
N ALA A 80 -1.47 11.50 -12.59
CA ALA A 80 -0.19 11.21 -11.93
C ALA A 80 0.47 12.47 -11.33
N SER A 81 0.35 13.62 -11.99
CA SER A 81 0.84 14.90 -11.44
C SER A 81 0.08 15.29 -10.17
N SER A 82 -1.25 15.12 -10.17
CA SER A 82 -2.09 15.35 -8.99
C SER A 82 -1.76 14.37 -7.86
N LEU A 83 -1.55 13.09 -8.20
CA LEU A 83 -1.13 12.06 -7.25
C LEU A 83 0.23 12.39 -6.62
N ASN A 84 1.18 12.90 -7.41
CA ASN A 84 2.50 13.30 -6.91
C ASN A 84 2.39 14.38 -5.82
N SER A 85 1.56 15.39 -6.04
CA SER A 85 1.29 16.42 -5.04
C SER A 85 0.60 15.84 -3.80
N PHE A 86 -0.34 14.93 -3.98
CA PHE A 86 -1.05 14.25 -2.89
C PHE A 86 -0.10 13.40 -2.03
N ILE A 87 0.76 12.59 -2.65
CA ILE A 87 1.78 11.78 -1.95
C ILE A 87 2.69 12.69 -1.13
N ASN A 88 3.17 13.79 -1.70
CA ASN A 88 4.04 14.74 -0.98
C ASN A 88 3.33 15.36 0.24
N SER A 89 2.05 15.70 0.12
CA SER A 89 1.25 16.21 1.25
C SER A 89 1.07 15.15 2.35
N VAL A 90 0.77 13.91 1.97
CA VAL A 90 0.65 12.79 2.93
C VAL A 90 1.98 12.56 3.64
N ARG A 91 3.09 12.54 2.93
CA ARG A 91 4.42 12.38 3.52
C ARG A 91 4.75 13.52 4.49
N ALA A 92 4.52 14.76 4.08
CA ALA A 92 4.77 15.94 4.93
C ALA A 92 3.97 15.86 6.25
N SER A 93 2.70 15.44 6.18
CA SER A 93 1.84 15.26 7.36
C SER A 93 2.23 14.04 8.22
N ASN A 94 3.16 13.21 7.75
CA ASN A 94 3.61 12.00 8.43
C ASN A 94 5.13 11.99 8.68
N GLY A 95 5.73 13.15 8.92
CA GLY A 95 7.16 13.27 9.25
C GLY A 95 8.08 12.85 8.08
N ASN A 96 7.64 13.05 6.85
CA ASN A 96 8.32 12.67 5.60
C ASN A 96 8.60 11.16 5.46
N GLN A 97 7.88 10.32 6.20
CA GLN A 97 7.98 8.86 6.02
C GLN A 97 7.64 8.47 4.57
N PRO A 98 8.25 7.40 4.05
CA PRO A 98 7.79 6.81 2.79
C PRO A 98 6.34 6.32 2.93
N VAL A 99 5.62 6.27 1.84
CA VAL A 99 4.26 5.73 1.77
C VAL A 99 4.26 4.36 1.08
N SER A 100 3.28 3.52 1.41
CA SER A 100 2.92 2.40 0.53
C SER A 100 1.64 2.73 -0.23
N VAL A 101 1.57 2.30 -1.48
CA VAL A 101 0.43 2.59 -2.36
C VAL A 101 -0.20 1.29 -2.84
N ILE A 102 -1.51 1.20 -2.68
CA ILE A 102 -2.35 0.11 -3.20
C ILE A 102 -3.25 0.71 -4.27
N ALA A 103 -3.10 0.25 -5.49
CA ALA A 103 -3.80 0.81 -6.62
C ALA A 103 -4.60 -0.26 -7.37
N HIS A 104 -5.82 0.07 -7.78
CA HIS A 104 -6.70 -0.81 -8.54
C HIS A 104 -6.79 -0.35 -10.00
N SER A 105 -6.76 -1.33 -10.93
CA SER A 105 -7.06 -1.07 -12.33
C SER A 105 -6.23 0.09 -12.92
N ASN A 106 -6.88 1.03 -13.60
CA ASN A 106 -6.25 2.24 -14.14
C ASN A 106 -5.39 3.01 -13.11
N GLY A 107 -5.80 3.02 -11.84
CA GLY A 107 -5.04 3.70 -10.79
C GLY A 107 -3.59 3.22 -10.66
N GLY A 108 -3.33 1.96 -10.97
CA GLY A 108 -1.97 1.44 -11.01
C GLY A 108 -1.12 2.01 -12.15
N LEU A 109 -1.72 2.39 -13.26
CA LEU A 109 -1.03 3.10 -14.35
C LEU A 109 -0.67 4.53 -13.95
N VAL A 110 -1.58 5.22 -13.27
CA VAL A 110 -1.34 6.56 -12.69
C VAL A 110 -0.14 6.53 -11.74
N VAL A 111 -0.09 5.53 -10.83
CA VAL A 111 1.03 5.37 -9.91
C VAL A 111 2.34 5.03 -10.64
N ARG A 112 2.30 4.13 -11.64
CA ARG A 112 3.50 3.79 -12.43
C ARG A 112 4.08 5.02 -13.11
N TRP A 113 3.23 5.87 -13.70
CA TRP A 113 3.69 7.12 -14.31
C TRP A 113 4.32 8.05 -13.29
N GLN A 114 3.67 8.25 -12.15
CA GLN A 114 4.19 9.07 -11.07
C GLN A 114 5.57 8.59 -10.59
N ARG A 115 5.74 7.27 -10.39
CA ARG A 115 7.04 6.70 -10.01
C ARG A 115 8.11 6.90 -11.09
N ALA A 116 7.80 6.55 -12.33
CA ALA A 116 8.76 6.47 -13.42
C ALA A 116 9.14 7.84 -14.02
N LYS A 117 8.21 8.81 -13.99
CA LYS A 117 8.36 10.07 -14.73
C LYS A 117 8.39 11.32 -13.85
N LEU A 118 7.92 11.20 -12.59
CA LEU A 118 7.83 12.34 -11.67
C LEU A 118 8.71 12.16 -10.42
N GLY A 119 9.65 11.21 -10.45
CA GLY A 119 10.60 10.98 -9.35
C GLY A 119 9.99 10.39 -8.08
N GLY A 120 8.81 9.76 -8.17
CA GLY A 120 8.06 9.27 -7.02
C GLY A 120 8.61 8.01 -6.36
N GLU A 121 9.64 7.38 -6.90
CA GLU A 121 10.16 6.12 -6.39
C GLU A 121 10.80 6.26 -5.00
N ALA A 122 11.58 7.29 -4.77
CA ALA A 122 12.27 7.53 -3.50
C ALA A 122 11.31 7.77 -2.31
N GLY A 123 10.09 8.21 -2.57
CA GLY A 123 9.06 8.47 -1.55
C GLY A 123 8.10 7.30 -1.31
N MET A 124 8.28 6.18 -2.02
CA MET A 124 7.35 5.05 -2.00
C MET A 124 8.07 3.78 -1.56
N ARG A 125 7.65 3.21 -0.44
CA ARG A 125 8.24 1.97 0.10
C ARG A 125 7.73 0.73 -0.64
N ARG A 126 6.44 0.71 -0.93
CA ARG A 126 5.80 -0.41 -1.62
C ARG A 126 4.74 0.08 -2.60
N PHE A 127 4.69 -0.54 -3.75
CA PHE A 127 3.65 -0.34 -4.75
C PHE A 127 2.98 -1.66 -5.09
N ILE A 128 1.71 -1.80 -4.73
CA ILE A 128 0.89 -2.99 -4.94
C ILE A 128 -0.23 -2.66 -5.91
N THR A 129 -0.38 -3.44 -6.96
CA THR A 129 -1.45 -3.28 -7.94
C THR A 129 -2.44 -4.43 -7.89
N LEU A 130 -3.70 -4.12 -8.09
CA LEU A 130 -4.83 -5.05 -8.17
C LEU A 130 -5.45 -4.93 -9.57
N GLY A 131 -5.24 -5.92 -10.43
CA GLY A 131 -5.82 -5.94 -11.77
C GLY A 131 -5.47 -4.70 -12.61
N THR A 132 -4.26 -4.20 -12.55
CA THR A 132 -3.82 -3.03 -13.34
C THR A 132 -3.42 -3.46 -14.75
N PRO A 133 -3.90 -2.80 -15.82
CA PRO A 133 -3.54 -3.14 -17.20
C PRO A 133 -2.13 -2.67 -17.57
N HIS A 134 -1.09 -3.27 -16.96
CA HIS A 134 0.31 -2.85 -17.14
C HIS A 134 0.82 -2.89 -18.58
N LYS A 135 0.19 -3.71 -19.42
CA LYS A 135 0.45 -3.82 -20.88
C LYS A 135 -0.73 -3.34 -21.72
N GLY A 136 -1.66 -2.60 -21.09
CA GLY A 136 -2.92 -2.19 -21.67
C GLY A 136 -4.02 -3.26 -21.59
N THR A 137 -5.24 -2.89 -21.94
CA THR A 137 -6.39 -3.81 -22.06
C THR A 137 -7.21 -3.52 -23.31
N THR A 138 -7.68 -4.55 -24.00
CA THR A 138 -8.55 -4.37 -25.17
C THR A 138 -9.93 -3.84 -24.78
N SER A 139 -10.36 -4.00 -23.52
CA SER A 139 -11.59 -3.38 -23.01
C SER A 139 -11.59 -1.85 -23.13
N ALA A 140 -10.41 -1.22 -23.15
CA ALA A 140 -10.28 0.23 -23.31
C ALA A 140 -10.65 0.74 -24.72
N TYR A 141 -10.92 -0.13 -25.67
CA TYR A 141 -11.50 0.28 -26.96
C TYR A 141 -13.02 0.57 -26.86
N GLY A 142 -13.67 0.12 -25.78
CA GLY A 142 -15.08 0.39 -25.50
C GLY A 142 -15.36 1.76 -24.88
N CYS A 143 -14.35 2.59 -24.64
CA CYS A 143 -14.50 3.94 -24.06
C CYS A 143 -13.58 4.97 -24.74
N TYR A 144 -13.91 6.27 -24.56
CA TYR A 144 -13.30 7.36 -25.35
C TYR A 144 -12.77 8.53 -24.49
N SER A 145 -12.64 8.35 -23.17
CA SER A 145 -11.99 9.34 -22.32
C SER A 145 -10.46 9.33 -22.51
N PRO A 146 -9.75 10.38 -22.09
CA PRO A 146 -8.28 10.42 -22.15
C PRO A 146 -7.62 9.20 -21.50
N ALA A 147 -8.07 8.76 -20.33
CA ALA A 147 -7.56 7.57 -19.66
C ALA A 147 -7.83 6.28 -20.44
N CYS A 148 -8.95 6.19 -21.17
CA CYS A 148 -9.21 5.03 -22.04
C CYS A 148 -8.15 4.93 -23.14
N PHE A 149 -7.78 6.04 -23.77
CA PHE A 149 -6.72 6.04 -24.79
C PHE A 149 -5.38 5.65 -24.18
N ASP A 150 -5.08 6.10 -22.96
CA ASP A 150 -3.86 5.72 -22.25
C ASP A 150 -3.83 4.21 -21.95
N MET A 151 -4.96 3.58 -21.58
CA MET A 151 -5.07 2.16 -21.26
C MET A 151 -5.02 1.21 -22.47
N ARG A 152 -5.13 1.69 -23.71
CA ARG A 152 -5.11 0.81 -24.90
C ARG A 152 -3.78 0.13 -25.07
N PRO A 153 -3.74 -1.17 -25.45
CA PRO A 153 -2.49 -1.85 -25.77
C PRO A 153 -1.71 -1.10 -26.83
N GLY A 154 -0.41 -0.91 -26.61
CA GLY A 154 0.47 -0.18 -27.55
C GLY A 154 0.26 1.33 -27.58
N SER A 155 -0.55 1.91 -26.71
CA SER A 155 -0.66 3.38 -26.60
C SER A 155 0.70 4.01 -26.32
N SER A 156 0.85 5.27 -26.70
CA SER A 156 2.04 6.07 -26.35
C SER A 156 2.30 6.09 -24.84
N PHE A 157 1.24 6.07 -24.02
CA PHE A 157 1.36 6.00 -22.57
C PHE A 157 1.97 4.66 -22.10
N ILE A 158 1.41 3.52 -22.53
CA ILE A 158 1.92 2.18 -22.18
C ILE A 158 3.36 1.99 -22.69
N THR A 159 3.64 2.44 -23.92
CA THR A 159 4.98 2.33 -24.49
C THR A 159 6.02 3.11 -23.69
N GLN A 160 5.69 4.32 -23.21
CA GLN A 160 6.59 5.12 -22.39
C GLN A 160 6.80 4.56 -20.97
N LEU A 161 5.94 3.66 -20.51
CA LEU A 161 6.11 2.90 -19.28
C LEU A 161 6.89 1.59 -19.47
N ALA A 162 7.28 1.25 -20.69
CA ALA A 162 8.10 0.06 -20.94
C ALA A 162 9.40 0.14 -20.12
N GLY A 163 9.74 -0.93 -19.42
CA GLY A 163 10.89 -0.99 -18.52
C GLY A 163 10.68 -0.35 -17.14
N ALA A 164 9.62 0.46 -16.94
CA ALA A 164 9.28 0.98 -15.61
C ALA A 164 8.73 -0.16 -14.72
N GLY A 165 9.39 -0.39 -13.59
CA GLY A 165 9.08 -1.48 -12.68
C GLY A 165 7.78 -1.29 -11.90
N CYS A 166 7.28 -2.41 -11.39
CA CYS A 166 6.27 -2.50 -10.35
C CYS A 166 6.84 -3.37 -9.23
N ASP A 167 6.37 -3.21 -7.99
CA ASP A 167 6.87 -4.07 -6.92
C ASP A 167 6.05 -5.36 -6.86
N ARG A 168 4.74 -5.25 -6.70
CA ARG A 168 3.82 -6.39 -6.56
C ARG A 168 2.59 -6.19 -7.44
N SER A 169 2.21 -7.22 -8.16
CA SER A 169 1.02 -7.23 -8.99
C SER A 169 0.14 -8.42 -8.62
N LEU A 170 -1.02 -8.14 -8.02
CA LEU A 170 -2.07 -9.11 -7.77
C LEU A 170 -3.01 -9.13 -8.96
N TRP A 171 -3.19 -10.30 -9.55
CA TRP A 171 -3.98 -10.45 -10.77
C TRP A 171 -4.84 -11.73 -10.73
N SER A 172 -5.99 -11.68 -11.36
CA SER A 172 -6.91 -12.81 -11.49
C SER A 172 -6.98 -13.27 -12.93
N ALA A 173 -6.93 -14.58 -13.15
CA ALA A 173 -7.16 -15.14 -14.48
C ALA A 173 -8.61 -14.93 -14.96
N ASN A 174 -9.55 -14.70 -14.04
CA ASN A 174 -10.96 -14.44 -14.30
C ASN A 174 -11.34 -12.95 -14.12
N ASP A 175 -10.40 -12.05 -14.32
CA ASP A 175 -10.60 -10.60 -14.15
C ASP A 175 -11.78 -10.06 -14.97
N GLY A 176 -11.89 -10.42 -16.24
CA GLY A 176 -12.98 -10.05 -17.13
C GLY A 176 -12.92 -8.62 -17.70
N VAL A 177 -12.08 -7.75 -17.14
CA VAL A 177 -11.89 -6.36 -17.61
C VAL A 177 -10.48 -6.16 -18.18
N ILE A 178 -9.47 -6.71 -17.55
CA ILE A 178 -8.12 -6.69 -18.11
C ILE A 178 -8.01 -7.85 -19.12
N LEU A 179 -7.96 -7.50 -20.38
CA LEU A 179 -7.94 -8.45 -21.49
C LEU A 179 -6.73 -8.23 -22.40
N PRO A 180 -5.88 -9.27 -22.56
CA PRO A 180 -5.89 -10.53 -21.82
C PRO A 180 -5.49 -10.34 -20.34
N ALA A 181 -5.99 -11.17 -19.43
CA ALA A 181 -5.80 -11.02 -17.97
C ALA A 181 -4.32 -10.94 -17.56
N ARG A 182 -3.42 -11.61 -18.28
CA ARG A 182 -1.97 -11.57 -18.06
C ARG A 182 -1.34 -10.19 -18.30
N ASN A 183 -2.04 -9.26 -18.93
CA ASN A 183 -1.59 -7.87 -19.05
C ASN A 183 -1.56 -7.14 -17.70
N ALA A 184 -2.16 -7.71 -16.66
CA ALA A 184 -2.03 -7.22 -15.29
C ALA A 184 -0.73 -7.66 -14.59
N GLN A 185 0.11 -8.49 -15.21
CA GLN A 185 1.37 -8.94 -14.61
C GLN A 185 2.48 -7.91 -14.76
N CYS A 186 3.14 -7.58 -13.62
CA CYS A 186 4.30 -6.68 -13.57
C CYS A 186 5.07 -6.89 -12.24
N GLY A 187 6.40 -6.88 -12.29
CA GLY A 187 7.21 -7.12 -11.09
C GLY A 187 7.00 -8.52 -10.51
N THR A 188 6.90 -8.63 -9.19
CA THR A 188 6.53 -9.89 -8.54
C THR A 188 5.02 -10.12 -8.67
N ASN A 189 4.64 -11.20 -9.34
CA ASN A 189 3.26 -11.51 -9.63
C ASN A 189 2.66 -12.45 -8.59
N VAL A 190 1.50 -12.10 -8.08
CA VAL A 190 0.68 -12.92 -7.18
C VAL A 190 -0.64 -13.18 -7.88
N GLN A 191 -0.88 -14.43 -8.27
CA GLN A 191 -2.18 -14.83 -8.80
C GLN A 191 -3.17 -14.97 -7.65
N THR A 192 -4.29 -14.27 -7.73
CA THR A 192 -5.38 -14.38 -6.75
C THR A 192 -6.24 -15.61 -7.03
N ALA A 193 -7.17 -15.90 -6.14
CA ALA A 193 -8.29 -16.76 -6.48
C ALA A 193 -9.02 -16.23 -7.74
N SER A 194 -9.82 -17.07 -8.38
CA SER A 194 -10.54 -16.73 -9.62
C SER A 194 -11.69 -15.76 -9.33
N VAL A 195 -11.35 -14.49 -9.09
CA VAL A 195 -12.29 -13.40 -8.80
C VAL A 195 -12.38 -12.42 -9.95
N GLY A 196 -13.54 -11.78 -10.14
CA GLY A 196 -13.72 -10.74 -11.14
C GLY A 196 -13.02 -9.42 -10.75
N HIS A 197 -12.88 -8.52 -11.71
CA HIS A 197 -12.13 -7.27 -11.59
C HIS A 197 -12.48 -6.42 -10.34
N ILE A 198 -13.77 -6.20 -10.12
CA ILE A 198 -14.22 -5.40 -8.95
C ILE A 198 -14.08 -6.19 -7.65
N ALA A 199 -14.23 -7.52 -7.69
CA ALA A 199 -14.07 -8.36 -6.51
C ALA A 199 -12.63 -8.35 -5.96
N LEU A 200 -11.62 -7.97 -6.75
CA LEU A 200 -10.25 -7.71 -6.26
C LEU A 200 -10.20 -6.67 -5.13
N LEU A 201 -11.19 -5.78 -5.05
CA LEU A 201 -11.28 -4.75 -4.00
C LEU A 201 -11.96 -5.25 -2.71
N THR A 202 -12.78 -6.29 -2.80
CA THR A 202 -13.67 -6.71 -1.71
C THR A 202 -13.43 -8.12 -1.20
N ASP A 203 -12.72 -8.96 -1.96
CA ASP A 203 -12.44 -10.34 -1.57
C ASP A 203 -11.47 -10.41 -0.38
N THR A 204 -11.77 -11.26 0.59
CA THR A 204 -10.97 -11.39 1.83
C THR A 204 -9.62 -12.03 1.56
N SER A 205 -9.54 -12.98 0.63
CA SER A 205 -8.27 -13.64 0.31
C SER A 205 -7.33 -12.66 -0.41
N VAL A 206 -7.87 -11.80 -1.28
CA VAL A 206 -7.10 -10.72 -1.92
C VAL A 206 -6.58 -9.73 -0.86
N TYR A 207 -7.43 -9.31 0.09
CA TYR A 207 -6.98 -8.48 1.20
C TYR A 207 -5.82 -9.12 1.98
N ASN A 208 -5.93 -10.42 2.31
CA ASN A 208 -4.87 -11.13 3.03
C ASN A 208 -3.56 -11.17 2.22
N GLN A 209 -3.67 -11.39 0.90
CA GLN A 209 -2.51 -11.34 0.01
C GLN A 209 -1.89 -9.93 -0.05
N VAL A 210 -2.70 -8.86 -0.13
CA VAL A 210 -2.22 -7.47 -0.06
C VAL A 210 -1.50 -7.23 1.26
N ARG A 211 -2.12 -7.62 2.38
CA ARG A 211 -1.54 -7.44 3.72
C ARG A 211 -0.18 -8.11 3.86
N ALA A 212 -0.03 -9.30 3.28
CA ALA A 212 1.23 -10.06 3.29
C ALA A 212 2.34 -9.45 2.40
N GLN A 213 2.00 -8.53 1.49
CA GLN A 213 2.97 -7.84 0.63
C GLN A 213 3.47 -6.51 1.22
N LEU A 214 2.82 -6.02 2.27
CA LEU A 214 3.25 -4.82 3.00
C LEU A 214 4.42 -5.15 3.93
N PRO A 215 5.29 -4.16 4.23
CA PRO A 215 6.41 -4.34 5.16
C PRO A 215 5.95 -4.60 6.59
#